data_b6698f775dca2018e2195715282d0634
#
_entry.id   b6698f775dca2018e2195715282d0634
#
_cell.length_a   1.000
_cell.length_b   1.000
_cell.length_c   1.000
_cell.angle_alpha   90.00
_cell.angle_beta   90.00
_cell.angle_gamma   90.00
#
_symmetry.space_group_name_H-M   'P 1'
#
loop_
_entity.id
_entity.type
_entity.pdbx_description
1 polymer ?
#
loop_
_entity_poly.entity_id
_entity_poly.type
_entity_poly.pdbx_seq_one_letter_code
_entity_poly.pdbx_strand_id
1 'polypeptide(L)'
;MSPFPENITMLWQNAWYLAILLPVGALVIYVVGLHRIKLNAYGMNDMVNTGALAVIVGAAGYAASFLQIGAHPPVGGSFIAFAMFFIVLSVTGRMLLLNLVFTLFRRNQNRKRVLIYGAGQTGQQLAAALMTDDEFEAECFVDDDPALQKLSIRGLRVYSPREINDIVKQYDIDRIVLAMPSTSHATRMRLAKGLNNVGCEVLGLPSFAEMVVRGEETQQAAPVKLTSLLGRSALATELPTSAEPYKGKTILITGAGGSIGSELCRQVLAFQPSKLVMLDHCELSLYNVGREIDEICGETAIALELGSIVHEDFIDEVISEHGIQVIFHAAAYKHLPLVEENSLEGLRNNVLGTRIVADAARRAEVERFILVSTDKAVRPTSIMGSSKRLAELVVQDLATRSVSTRYSMVRFGNVLGSSGSVIPLFEKQIRHGGPVTVTHPDVTRFFMTVSEAVRLVLLAGTFSRGGDVFVLDMGKPIRIVEVARKMIETAGFSVRDKLNPEGDLEIEFTGLRDGEKMHEELLIGSDMLTTPHPKILRAQEKSLSELEMANALQELRRAVENRDKALANAVLHKWVEAYSEETRETAEADVS
;
A
#
# COMPACT_ATOMS: atom_id res chain seq x y z
N MET A 1 5.99 -27.42 -79.05
CA MET A 1 5.04 -26.51 -78.35
C MET A 1 5.19 -26.75 -76.84
N SER A 2 5.76 -25.76 -76.11
CA SER A 2 5.83 -25.89 -74.67
C SER A 2 4.41 -25.79 -74.07
N PRO A 3 4.04 -26.58 -73.09
CA PRO A 3 2.68 -26.62 -72.55
C PRO A 3 2.36 -25.45 -71.63
N PHE A 4 3.30 -24.49 -71.42
CA PHE A 4 3.13 -23.36 -70.53
C PHE A 4 3.24 -22.04 -71.34
N PRO A 5 2.49 -20.98 -70.92
CA PRO A 5 2.61 -19.64 -71.49
C PRO A 5 4.06 -19.14 -71.39
N GLU A 6 4.52 -18.38 -72.41
CA GLU A 6 5.91 -17.86 -72.51
C GLU A 6 6.40 -17.18 -71.23
N ASN A 7 5.52 -16.55 -70.49
CA ASN A 7 5.85 -15.86 -69.24
C ASN A 7 6.28 -16.82 -68.10
N ILE A 8 5.77 -18.07 -68.10
CA ILE A 8 6.11 -19.10 -67.07
C ILE A 8 7.47 -19.72 -67.40
N THR A 9 7.76 -19.93 -68.68
CA THR A 9 9.07 -20.45 -69.12
C THR A 9 10.21 -19.43 -68.82
N MET A 10 9.96 -18.14 -68.97
CA MET A 10 10.91 -17.09 -68.55
C MET A 10 11.19 -17.08 -67.05
N LEU A 11 10.19 -17.33 -66.21
CA LEU A 11 10.39 -17.40 -64.75
C LEU A 11 11.31 -18.58 -64.36
N TRP A 12 11.11 -19.75 -64.97
CA TRP A 12 11.95 -20.93 -64.71
C TRP A 12 13.40 -20.75 -65.20
N GLN A 13 13.60 -20.10 -66.32
CA GLN A 13 14.93 -19.83 -66.87
C GLN A 13 15.75 -18.85 -66.01
N ASN A 14 15.08 -18.03 -65.22
CA ASN A 14 15.73 -17.06 -64.32
C ASN A 14 15.75 -17.51 -62.85
N ALA A 15 15.26 -18.74 -62.53
CA ALA A 15 15.19 -19.24 -61.16
C ALA A 15 16.56 -19.37 -60.45
N TRP A 16 17.68 -19.46 -61.23
CA TRP A 16 19.01 -19.49 -60.68
C TRP A 16 19.40 -18.20 -59.92
N TYR A 17 18.78 -17.04 -60.17
CA TYR A 17 18.98 -15.82 -59.41
C TYR A 17 18.56 -16.02 -57.95
N LEU A 18 17.55 -16.89 -57.68
CA LEU A 18 17.15 -17.21 -56.34
C LEU A 18 18.26 -17.90 -55.53
N ALA A 19 19.07 -18.70 -56.23
CA ALA A 19 20.21 -19.41 -55.60
C ALA A 19 21.30 -18.42 -55.10
N ILE A 20 21.37 -17.22 -55.66
CA ILE A 20 22.28 -16.14 -55.22
C ILE A 20 21.56 -15.22 -54.22
N LEU A 21 20.33 -14.78 -54.51
CA LEU A 21 19.63 -13.79 -53.72
C LEU A 21 19.18 -14.31 -52.36
N LEU A 22 18.81 -15.60 -52.24
CA LEU A 22 18.38 -16.19 -50.97
C LEU A 22 19.53 -16.26 -49.93
N PRO A 23 20.75 -16.77 -50.26
CA PRO A 23 21.86 -16.78 -49.31
C PRO A 23 22.33 -15.37 -48.93
N VAL A 24 22.38 -14.44 -49.90
CA VAL A 24 22.72 -13.04 -49.62
C VAL A 24 21.69 -12.40 -48.67
N GLY A 25 20.41 -12.59 -48.95
CA GLY A 25 19.33 -12.10 -48.08
C GLY A 25 19.40 -12.69 -46.68
N ALA A 26 19.61 -14.02 -46.58
CA ALA A 26 19.75 -14.72 -45.30
C ALA A 26 20.97 -14.20 -44.49
N LEU A 27 22.11 -14.00 -45.16
CA LEU A 27 23.31 -13.45 -44.54
C LEU A 27 23.06 -12.03 -43.99
N VAL A 28 22.46 -11.15 -44.78
CA VAL A 28 22.15 -9.79 -44.37
C VAL A 28 21.14 -9.77 -43.21
N ILE A 29 20.10 -10.57 -43.25
CA ILE A 29 19.12 -10.73 -42.15
C ILE A 29 19.83 -11.15 -40.87
N TYR A 30 20.79 -12.08 -40.96
CA TYR A 30 21.56 -12.57 -39.82
C TYR A 30 22.50 -11.48 -39.28
N VAL A 31 23.28 -10.82 -40.13
CA VAL A 31 24.28 -9.80 -39.76
C VAL A 31 23.59 -8.54 -39.17
N VAL A 32 22.49 -8.09 -39.77
CA VAL A 32 21.73 -6.91 -39.31
C VAL A 32 20.85 -7.26 -38.10
N GLY A 33 20.68 -8.55 -37.77
CA GLY A 33 19.90 -8.98 -36.60
C GLY A 33 18.38 -8.86 -36.77
N LEU A 34 17.86 -8.72 -37.98
CA LEU A 34 16.42 -8.59 -38.29
C LEU A 34 15.59 -9.79 -37.78
N HIS A 35 16.22 -10.97 -37.62
CA HIS A 35 15.60 -12.17 -37.08
C HIS A 35 15.35 -12.12 -35.56
N ARG A 36 15.98 -11.19 -34.83
CA ARG A 36 15.85 -11.03 -33.37
C ARG A 36 14.84 -9.98 -32.94
N ILE A 37 14.28 -9.25 -33.93
CA ILE A 37 13.34 -8.17 -33.65
C ILE A 37 11.97 -8.78 -33.29
N LYS A 38 11.49 -8.47 -32.07
CA LYS A 38 10.14 -8.83 -31.67
C LYS A 38 9.13 -8.06 -32.51
N LEU A 39 8.03 -8.70 -32.92
CA LEU A 39 7.01 -8.09 -33.77
C LEU A 39 6.45 -6.78 -33.19
N ASN A 40 6.29 -6.70 -31.87
CA ASN A 40 5.75 -5.54 -31.17
C ASN A 40 6.76 -4.38 -30.94
N ALA A 41 8.05 -4.57 -31.26
CA ALA A 41 9.12 -3.60 -31.06
C ALA A 41 9.69 -3.05 -32.38
N TYR A 42 8.94 -3.21 -33.52
CA TYR A 42 9.40 -2.75 -34.83
C TYR A 42 9.33 -1.24 -34.95
N GLY A 43 10.49 -0.58 -34.91
CA GLY A 43 10.63 0.87 -34.93
C GLY A 43 11.21 1.44 -36.22
N MET A 44 11.45 2.77 -36.22
CA MET A 44 12.01 3.49 -37.37
C MET A 44 13.38 2.92 -37.81
N ASN A 45 14.24 2.54 -36.88
CA ASN A 45 15.54 1.95 -37.17
C ASN A 45 15.41 0.60 -37.91
N ASP A 46 14.38 -0.17 -37.60
CA ASP A 46 14.15 -1.47 -38.23
C ASP A 46 13.59 -1.32 -39.65
N MET A 47 12.84 -0.24 -39.91
CA MET A 47 12.44 0.14 -41.27
C MET A 47 13.66 0.49 -42.12
N VAL A 48 14.60 1.29 -41.57
CA VAL A 48 15.86 1.64 -42.26
C VAL A 48 16.68 0.37 -42.52
N ASN A 49 16.80 -0.53 -41.59
CA ASN A 49 17.48 -1.81 -41.75
C ASN A 49 16.84 -2.71 -42.80
N THR A 50 15.50 -2.72 -42.88
CA THR A 50 14.75 -3.44 -43.92
C THR A 50 14.99 -2.80 -45.30
N GLY A 51 15.09 -1.48 -45.35
CA GLY A 51 15.46 -0.75 -46.55
C GLY A 51 16.89 -1.08 -47.03
N ALA A 52 17.85 -1.09 -46.10
CA ALA A 52 19.22 -1.49 -46.40
C ALA A 52 19.31 -2.94 -46.92
N LEU A 53 18.58 -3.87 -46.35
CA LEU A 53 18.44 -5.26 -46.84
C LEU A 53 17.96 -5.27 -48.30
N ALA A 54 16.89 -4.56 -48.60
CA ALA A 54 16.33 -4.46 -49.95
C ALA A 54 17.34 -3.93 -50.97
N VAL A 55 18.08 -2.86 -50.62
CA VAL A 55 19.11 -2.26 -51.47
C VAL A 55 20.27 -3.25 -51.71
N ILE A 56 20.76 -3.91 -50.67
CA ILE A 56 21.86 -4.88 -50.77
C ILE A 56 21.46 -6.08 -51.65
N VAL A 57 20.27 -6.63 -51.42
CA VAL A 57 19.76 -7.77 -52.24
C VAL A 57 19.51 -7.33 -53.69
N GLY A 58 18.97 -6.13 -53.90
CA GLY A 58 18.80 -5.53 -55.22
C GLY A 58 20.12 -5.33 -55.93
N ALA A 59 21.15 -4.78 -55.25
CA ALA A 59 22.49 -4.59 -55.78
C ALA A 59 23.17 -5.92 -56.15
N ALA A 60 23.01 -6.95 -55.27
CA ALA A 60 23.53 -8.30 -55.57
C ALA A 60 22.88 -8.90 -56.82
N GLY A 61 21.56 -8.72 -56.98
CA GLY A 61 20.83 -9.15 -58.18
C GLY A 61 21.30 -8.42 -59.42
N TYR A 62 21.52 -7.08 -59.31
CA TYR A 62 22.06 -6.29 -60.38
C TYR A 62 23.46 -6.75 -60.78
N ALA A 63 24.34 -6.97 -59.81
CA ALA A 63 25.70 -7.50 -60.06
C ALA A 63 25.64 -8.90 -60.71
N ALA A 64 24.75 -9.78 -60.26
CA ALA A 64 24.54 -11.10 -60.85
C ALA A 64 24.05 -11.03 -62.33
N SER A 65 23.35 -9.96 -62.71
CA SER A 65 22.90 -9.78 -64.10
C SER A 65 24.04 -9.63 -65.11
N PHE A 66 25.20 -9.16 -64.66
CA PHE A 66 26.41 -9.06 -65.53
C PHE A 66 27.02 -10.45 -65.88
N LEU A 67 26.64 -11.50 -65.16
CA LEU A 67 27.10 -12.86 -65.46
C LEU A 67 26.46 -13.44 -66.72
N GLN A 68 25.44 -12.75 -67.26
CA GLN A 68 24.72 -13.11 -68.52
C GLN A 68 24.29 -14.59 -68.60
N ILE A 69 23.97 -15.23 -67.49
CA ILE A 69 23.53 -16.59 -67.40
C ILE A 69 22.03 -16.64 -67.70
N GLY A 70 21.61 -17.31 -68.76
CA GLY A 70 20.21 -17.45 -69.17
C GLY A 70 19.95 -16.76 -70.54
N ALA A 71 18.88 -17.19 -71.22
CA ALA A 71 18.53 -16.74 -72.57
C ALA A 71 18.04 -15.28 -72.60
N HIS A 72 17.53 -14.76 -71.48
CA HIS A 72 17.03 -13.37 -71.35
C HIS A 72 17.36 -12.86 -69.95
N PRO A 73 18.56 -12.30 -69.72
CA PRO A 73 18.93 -11.74 -68.43
C PRO A 73 18.02 -10.55 -68.05
N PRO A 74 17.63 -10.43 -66.79
CA PRO A 74 16.78 -9.33 -66.33
C PRO A 74 17.46 -7.98 -66.57
N VAL A 75 16.69 -6.99 -67.02
CA VAL A 75 17.20 -5.61 -67.18
C VAL A 75 17.51 -5.02 -65.84
N GLY A 76 18.61 -4.27 -65.68
CA GLY A 76 19.04 -3.69 -64.39
C GLY A 76 17.95 -2.90 -63.67
N GLY A 77 17.05 -2.21 -64.37
CA GLY A 77 15.87 -1.57 -63.79
C GLY A 77 14.91 -2.49 -63.03
N SER A 78 14.89 -3.80 -63.38
CA SER A 78 14.05 -4.77 -62.68
C SER A 78 14.46 -4.97 -61.22
N PHE A 79 15.73 -4.87 -60.90
CA PHE A 79 16.24 -5.01 -59.53
C PHE A 79 15.93 -3.77 -58.66
N ILE A 80 15.86 -2.58 -59.26
CA ILE A 80 15.40 -1.36 -58.58
C ILE A 80 13.90 -1.51 -58.27
N ALA A 81 13.10 -1.91 -59.25
CA ALA A 81 11.68 -2.18 -59.04
C ALA A 81 11.46 -3.24 -57.95
N PHE A 82 12.26 -4.32 -57.99
CA PHE A 82 12.23 -5.39 -56.95
C PHE A 82 12.52 -4.84 -55.58
N ALA A 83 13.58 -4.03 -55.42
CA ALA A 83 13.95 -3.44 -54.10
C ALA A 83 12.81 -2.55 -53.57
N MET A 84 12.23 -1.69 -54.42
CA MET A 84 11.09 -0.85 -54.05
C MET A 84 9.86 -1.68 -53.62
N PHE A 85 9.49 -2.69 -54.41
CA PHE A 85 8.38 -3.57 -54.11
C PHE A 85 8.62 -4.37 -52.82
N PHE A 86 9.85 -4.85 -52.62
CA PHE A 86 10.23 -5.59 -51.43
C PHE A 86 10.08 -4.76 -50.15
N ILE A 87 10.53 -3.48 -50.16
CA ILE A 87 10.36 -2.57 -49.04
C ILE A 87 8.87 -2.39 -48.72
N VAL A 88 8.08 -2.00 -49.72
CA VAL A 88 6.66 -1.72 -49.56
C VAL A 88 5.93 -2.98 -49.03
N LEU A 89 6.16 -4.12 -49.65
CA LEU A 89 5.49 -5.39 -49.27
C LEU A 89 5.93 -5.86 -47.86
N SER A 90 7.22 -5.75 -47.54
CA SER A 90 7.76 -6.18 -46.25
C SER A 90 7.25 -5.30 -45.10
N VAL A 91 7.23 -3.97 -45.27
CA VAL A 91 6.73 -3.04 -44.24
C VAL A 91 5.20 -3.18 -44.11
N THR A 92 4.48 -3.16 -45.21
CA THR A 92 3.00 -3.28 -45.20
C THR A 92 2.54 -4.66 -44.68
N GLY A 93 3.19 -5.74 -45.11
CA GLY A 93 2.89 -7.09 -44.65
C GLY A 93 3.10 -7.26 -43.13
N ARG A 94 4.20 -6.68 -42.59
CA ARG A 94 4.45 -6.69 -41.14
C ARG A 94 3.42 -5.86 -40.38
N MET A 95 3.06 -4.67 -40.87
CA MET A 95 2.02 -3.85 -40.25
C MET A 95 0.65 -4.52 -40.25
N LEU A 96 0.28 -5.19 -41.35
CA LEU A 96 -0.96 -5.96 -41.44
C LEU A 96 -0.94 -7.16 -40.49
N LEU A 97 0.19 -7.88 -40.43
CA LEU A 97 0.36 -9.02 -39.50
C LEU A 97 0.28 -8.56 -38.03
N LEU A 98 0.92 -7.46 -37.70
CA LEU A 98 0.83 -6.83 -36.38
C LEU A 98 -0.61 -6.48 -36.03
N ASN A 99 -1.33 -5.79 -36.91
CA ASN A 99 -2.73 -5.44 -36.70
C ASN A 99 -3.61 -6.69 -36.55
N LEU A 100 -3.37 -7.73 -37.36
CA LEU A 100 -4.11 -8.98 -37.27
C LEU A 100 -3.85 -9.69 -35.93
N VAL A 101 -2.59 -9.81 -35.53
CA VAL A 101 -2.21 -10.43 -34.24
C VAL A 101 -2.79 -9.63 -33.08
N PHE A 102 -2.65 -8.31 -33.06
CA PHE A 102 -3.26 -7.47 -32.03
C PHE A 102 -4.79 -7.60 -32.01
N THR A 103 -5.45 -7.65 -33.16
CA THR A 103 -6.91 -7.80 -33.23
C THR A 103 -7.37 -9.18 -32.72
N LEU A 104 -6.63 -10.24 -33.06
CA LEU A 104 -6.95 -11.61 -32.62
C LEU A 104 -6.69 -11.79 -31.11
N PHE A 105 -5.56 -11.27 -30.60
CA PHE A 105 -5.25 -11.33 -29.16
C PHE A 105 -6.20 -10.45 -28.33
N ARG A 106 -6.55 -9.25 -28.81
CA ARG A 106 -7.47 -8.32 -28.13
C ARG A 106 -8.91 -8.84 -28.04
N ARG A 107 -9.36 -9.64 -29.01
CA ARG A 107 -10.73 -10.14 -29.08
C ARG A 107 -11.08 -11.17 -28.00
N ASN A 108 -10.09 -11.71 -27.30
CA ASN A 108 -10.27 -12.82 -26.35
C ASN A 108 -10.01 -12.44 -24.88
N GLN A 109 -9.76 -11.15 -24.57
CA GLN A 109 -9.56 -10.68 -23.20
C GLN A 109 -10.72 -9.76 -22.81
N ASN A 110 -11.39 -10.07 -21.71
CA ASN A 110 -12.33 -9.17 -21.03
C ASN A 110 -11.53 -8.03 -20.39
N ARG A 111 -11.25 -6.97 -21.18
CA ARG A 111 -10.57 -5.77 -20.67
C ARG A 111 -11.54 -4.87 -19.93
N LYS A 112 -11.08 -4.30 -18.82
CA LYS A 112 -11.84 -3.30 -18.09
C LYS A 112 -11.82 -1.97 -18.84
N ARG A 113 -12.98 -1.43 -19.11
CA ARG A 113 -13.16 -0.20 -19.87
C ARG A 113 -12.99 1.01 -18.96
N VAL A 114 -12.13 1.93 -19.38
CA VAL A 114 -11.74 3.11 -18.60
C VAL A 114 -12.20 4.38 -19.30
N LEU A 115 -12.92 5.21 -18.56
CA LEU A 115 -13.22 6.60 -18.92
C LEU A 115 -12.14 7.48 -18.27
N ILE A 116 -11.49 8.35 -19.06
CA ILE A 116 -10.49 9.29 -18.58
C ILE A 116 -11.12 10.67 -18.42
N TYR A 117 -11.22 11.15 -17.18
CA TYR A 117 -11.66 12.50 -16.88
C TYR A 117 -10.48 13.47 -16.89
N GLY A 118 -10.44 14.35 -17.88
CA GLY A 118 -9.33 15.25 -18.21
C GLY A 118 -8.65 14.85 -19.52
N ALA A 119 -8.89 15.61 -20.60
CA ALA A 119 -8.33 15.40 -21.94
C ALA A 119 -7.02 16.18 -22.17
N GLY A 120 -6.46 16.79 -21.11
CA GLY A 120 -5.18 17.48 -21.11
C GLY A 120 -3.99 16.56 -21.30
N GLN A 121 -2.77 17.08 -21.15
CA GLN A 121 -1.52 16.36 -21.40
C GLN A 121 -1.41 15.04 -20.60
N THR A 122 -1.78 15.06 -19.33
CA THR A 122 -1.73 13.85 -18.46
C THR A 122 -2.74 12.80 -18.90
N GLY A 123 -3.97 13.20 -19.25
CA GLY A 123 -4.97 12.26 -19.76
C GLY A 123 -4.54 11.61 -21.07
N GLN A 124 -3.91 12.38 -21.96
CA GLN A 124 -3.37 11.87 -23.23
C GLN A 124 -2.21 10.89 -23.03
N GLN A 125 -1.37 11.12 -22.02
CA GLN A 125 -0.29 10.19 -21.64
C GLN A 125 -0.87 8.90 -21.06
N LEU A 126 -1.88 9.01 -20.19
CA LEU A 126 -2.59 7.86 -19.65
C LEU A 126 -3.25 7.04 -20.76
N ALA A 127 -3.97 7.67 -21.68
CA ALA A 127 -4.58 6.99 -22.82
C ALA A 127 -3.54 6.25 -23.67
N ALA A 128 -2.35 6.88 -23.90
CA ALA A 128 -1.26 6.22 -24.63
C ALA A 128 -0.71 4.98 -23.89
N ALA A 129 -0.60 5.03 -22.56
CA ALA A 129 -0.18 3.91 -21.75
C ALA A 129 -1.22 2.77 -21.78
N LEU A 130 -2.51 3.10 -21.65
CA LEU A 130 -3.61 2.12 -21.71
C LEU A 130 -3.77 1.48 -23.09
N MET A 131 -3.30 2.12 -24.17
CA MET A 131 -3.28 1.50 -25.50
C MET A 131 -2.41 0.24 -25.58
N THR A 132 -1.40 0.13 -24.73
CA THR A 132 -0.47 -1.00 -24.67
C THR A 132 -0.72 -1.92 -23.47
N ASP A 133 -1.69 -1.61 -22.65
CA ASP A 133 -2.06 -2.37 -21.46
C ASP A 133 -2.93 -3.59 -21.81
N ASP A 134 -2.72 -4.69 -21.09
CA ASP A 134 -3.43 -5.95 -21.35
C ASP A 134 -4.72 -6.10 -20.50
N GLU A 135 -4.86 -5.34 -19.41
CA GLU A 135 -6.00 -5.42 -18.50
C GLU A 135 -7.02 -4.29 -18.69
N PHE A 136 -6.57 -3.11 -19.16
CA PHE A 136 -7.38 -1.91 -19.26
C PHE A 136 -7.45 -1.37 -20.68
N GLU A 137 -8.60 -0.79 -21.05
CA GLU A 137 -8.82 -0.14 -22.34
C GLU A 137 -9.47 1.24 -22.14
N ALA A 138 -8.85 2.28 -22.72
CA ALA A 138 -9.42 3.61 -22.68
C ALA A 138 -10.51 3.74 -23.78
N GLU A 139 -11.74 4.06 -23.39
CA GLU A 139 -12.88 4.17 -24.31
C GLU A 139 -13.14 5.62 -24.74
N CYS A 140 -13.05 6.57 -23.81
CA CYS A 140 -13.32 7.97 -24.12
C CYS A 140 -12.69 8.91 -23.09
N PHE A 141 -12.68 10.18 -23.44
CA PHE A 141 -12.38 11.28 -22.53
C PHE A 141 -13.65 12.01 -22.10
N VAL A 142 -13.61 12.62 -20.91
CA VAL A 142 -14.52 13.65 -20.46
C VAL A 142 -13.69 14.85 -20.03
N ASP A 143 -14.11 16.06 -20.41
CA ASP A 143 -13.41 17.29 -20.02
C ASP A 143 -14.40 18.44 -19.77
N ASP A 144 -14.07 19.27 -18.79
CA ASP A 144 -14.85 20.47 -18.45
C ASP A 144 -14.70 21.59 -19.48
N ASP A 145 -13.57 21.61 -20.24
CA ASP A 145 -13.31 22.62 -21.24
C ASP A 145 -14.18 22.42 -22.50
N PRO A 146 -15.13 23.36 -22.79
CA PRO A 146 -15.98 23.28 -23.96
C PRO A 146 -15.20 23.25 -25.29
N ALA A 147 -13.98 23.78 -25.32
CA ALA A 147 -13.13 23.82 -26.53
C ALA A 147 -12.60 22.41 -26.89
N LEU A 148 -12.46 21.53 -25.91
CA LEU A 148 -12.01 20.14 -26.13
C LEU A 148 -13.18 19.20 -26.41
N GLN A 149 -14.38 19.57 -25.99
CA GLN A 149 -15.58 18.73 -26.18
C GLN A 149 -15.88 18.53 -27.66
N LYS A 150 -16.32 17.32 -28.04
CA LYS A 150 -16.58 16.85 -29.41
C LYS A 150 -15.34 16.65 -30.29
N LEU A 151 -14.13 16.95 -29.79
CA LEU A 151 -12.90 16.59 -30.49
C LEU A 151 -12.60 15.09 -30.32
N SER A 152 -11.77 14.59 -31.24
CA SER A 152 -11.19 13.26 -31.10
C SER A 152 -9.70 13.41 -30.82
N ILE A 153 -9.24 12.91 -29.67
CA ILE A 153 -7.84 12.96 -29.24
C ILE A 153 -7.32 11.53 -29.19
N ARG A 154 -6.29 11.23 -29.94
CA ARG A 154 -5.74 9.85 -30.10
C ARG A 154 -6.79 8.80 -30.51
N GLY A 155 -7.80 9.18 -31.28
CA GLY A 155 -8.88 8.29 -31.69
C GLY A 155 -10.02 8.15 -30.69
N LEU A 156 -9.88 8.69 -29.47
CA LEU A 156 -10.93 8.67 -28.44
C LEU A 156 -11.69 9.99 -28.43
N ARG A 157 -13.01 9.92 -28.31
CA ARG A 157 -13.88 11.09 -28.34
C ARG A 157 -13.90 11.76 -26.96
N VAL A 158 -13.93 13.11 -26.94
CA VAL A 158 -14.06 13.93 -25.74
C VAL A 158 -15.54 14.32 -25.54
N TYR A 159 -16.08 13.98 -24.37
CA TYR A 159 -17.46 14.24 -23.98
C TYR A 159 -17.56 15.32 -22.91
N SER A 160 -18.77 15.85 -22.74
CA SER A 160 -19.09 16.76 -21.63
C SER A 160 -19.33 16.01 -20.31
N PRO A 161 -18.98 16.56 -19.13
CA PRO A 161 -19.29 15.96 -17.83
C PRO A 161 -20.79 15.68 -17.61
N ARG A 162 -21.66 16.41 -18.29
CA ARG A 162 -23.11 16.20 -18.21
C ARG A 162 -23.58 14.88 -18.80
N GLU A 163 -22.78 14.30 -19.70
CA GLU A 163 -23.09 13.08 -20.43
C GLU A 163 -22.54 11.81 -19.73
N ILE A 164 -21.83 11.94 -18.57
CA ILE A 164 -21.15 10.83 -17.92
C ILE A 164 -22.08 9.64 -17.62
N ASN A 165 -23.27 9.90 -17.10
CA ASN A 165 -24.22 8.84 -16.75
C ASN A 165 -24.67 8.01 -17.96
N ASP A 166 -24.80 8.66 -19.11
CA ASP A 166 -25.22 8.02 -20.35
C ASP A 166 -24.03 7.26 -20.97
N ILE A 167 -22.84 7.85 -20.91
CA ILE A 167 -21.59 7.27 -21.42
C ILE A 167 -21.22 5.99 -20.67
N VAL A 168 -21.29 6.04 -19.33
CA VAL A 168 -20.98 4.87 -18.48
C VAL A 168 -21.86 3.69 -18.85
N LYS A 169 -23.14 3.92 -19.09
CA LYS A 169 -24.09 2.87 -19.50
C LYS A 169 -23.89 2.44 -20.96
N GLN A 170 -23.61 3.40 -21.84
CA GLN A 170 -23.46 3.13 -23.28
C GLN A 170 -22.20 2.31 -23.60
N TYR A 171 -21.10 2.62 -22.91
CA TYR A 171 -19.80 1.99 -23.14
C TYR A 171 -19.47 0.91 -22.11
N ASP A 172 -20.36 0.65 -21.14
CA ASP A 172 -20.15 -0.32 -20.07
C ASP A 172 -18.82 -0.08 -19.35
N ILE A 173 -18.66 1.15 -18.83
CA ILE A 173 -17.41 1.61 -18.22
C ILE A 173 -17.25 0.99 -16.82
N ASP A 174 -16.13 0.33 -16.58
CA ASP A 174 -15.79 -0.28 -15.29
C ASP A 174 -15.16 0.75 -14.34
N ARG A 175 -14.37 1.69 -14.90
CA ARG A 175 -13.57 2.65 -14.11
C ARG A 175 -13.55 4.04 -14.70
N ILE A 176 -13.55 5.04 -13.82
CA ILE A 176 -13.29 6.43 -14.15
C ILE A 176 -11.95 6.84 -13.55
N VAL A 177 -11.02 7.36 -14.37
CA VAL A 177 -9.72 7.85 -13.89
C VAL A 177 -9.66 9.36 -14.03
N LEU A 178 -9.51 10.06 -12.89
CA LEU A 178 -9.36 11.53 -12.85
C LEU A 178 -7.92 11.91 -13.20
N ALA A 179 -7.69 12.32 -14.45
CA ALA A 179 -6.39 12.70 -14.99
C ALA A 179 -6.18 14.23 -14.93
N MET A 180 -6.44 14.84 -13.77
CA MET A 180 -6.37 16.29 -13.55
C MET A 180 -5.37 16.65 -12.45
N PRO A 181 -4.04 16.49 -12.69
CA PRO A 181 -3.02 16.72 -11.69
C PRO A 181 -2.90 18.17 -11.21
N SER A 182 -3.31 19.13 -12.02
CA SER A 182 -3.26 20.57 -11.71
C SER A 182 -4.43 21.05 -10.84
N THR A 183 -5.43 20.22 -10.59
CA THR A 183 -6.59 20.56 -9.76
C THR A 183 -6.31 20.28 -8.29
N SER A 184 -6.85 21.11 -7.39
CA SER A 184 -6.68 20.91 -5.94
C SER A 184 -7.22 19.54 -5.48
N HIS A 185 -6.62 18.97 -4.46
CA HIS A 185 -7.07 17.70 -3.87
C HIS A 185 -8.55 17.75 -3.44
N ALA A 186 -8.99 18.89 -2.88
CA ALA A 186 -10.39 19.12 -2.49
C ALA A 186 -11.36 19.08 -3.68
N THR A 187 -10.96 19.62 -4.83
CA THR A 187 -11.78 19.59 -6.05
C THR A 187 -11.85 18.17 -6.62
N ARG A 188 -10.74 17.44 -6.64
CA ARG A 188 -10.70 16.02 -7.06
C ARG A 188 -11.60 15.15 -6.17
N MET A 189 -11.58 15.36 -4.85
CA MET A 189 -12.43 14.62 -3.90
C MET A 189 -13.93 14.94 -4.07
N ARG A 190 -14.27 16.21 -4.34
CA ARG A 190 -15.67 16.60 -4.66
C ARG A 190 -16.16 15.94 -5.95
N LEU A 191 -15.34 15.94 -6.99
CA LEU A 191 -15.64 15.25 -8.24
C LEU A 191 -15.78 13.74 -8.03
N ALA A 192 -14.84 13.12 -7.31
CA ALA A 192 -14.92 11.69 -6.98
C ALA A 192 -16.21 11.35 -6.20
N LYS A 193 -16.59 12.16 -5.19
CA LYS A 193 -17.88 12.00 -4.47
C LYS A 193 -19.09 12.14 -5.39
N GLY A 194 -19.08 13.11 -6.30
CA GLY A 194 -20.16 13.30 -7.28
C GLY A 194 -20.29 12.14 -8.26
N LEU A 195 -19.17 11.51 -8.60
CA LEU A 195 -19.11 10.38 -9.54
C LEU A 195 -19.33 9.00 -8.86
N ASN A 196 -19.22 8.88 -7.55
CA ASN A 196 -19.49 7.62 -6.82
C ASN A 196 -20.92 7.10 -7.02
N ASN A 197 -21.87 7.98 -7.34
CA ASN A 197 -23.26 7.60 -7.62
C ASN A 197 -23.49 7.02 -9.03
N VAL A 198 -22.45 7.01 -9.88
CA VAL A 198 -22.53 6.55 -11.28
C VAL A 198 -22.35 5.03 -11.41
N GLY A 199 -21.96 4.35 -10.32
CA GLY A 199 -21.85 2.88 -10.29
C GLY A 199 -20.53 2.30 -10.75
N CYS A 200 -19.49 3.13 -10.99
CA CYS A 200 -18.13 2.72 -11.37
C CYS A 200 -17.12 3.09 -10.29
N GLU A 201 -15.99 2.37 -10.29
CA GLU A 201 -14.84 2.72 -9.44
C GLU A 201 -14.18 4.01 -9.94
N VAL A 202 -13.98 5.00 -9.05
CA VAL A 202 -13.35 6.28 -9.38
C VAL A 202 -11.94 6.33 -8.79
N LEU A 203 -10.93 6.55 -9.63
CA LEU A 203 -9.50 6.63 -9.27
C LEU A 203 -8.95 8.01 -9.62
N GLY A 204 -8.13 8.60 -8.74
CA GLY A 204 -7.42 9.86 -9.00
C GLY A 204 -5.95 9.61 -9.33
N LEU A 205 -5.44 10.27 -10.39
CA LEU A 205 -4.00 10.32 -10.63
C LEU A 205 -3.37 11.41 -9.76
N PRO A 206 -2.23 11.14 -9.09
CA PRO A 206 -1.49 12.15 -8.35
C PRO A 206 -0.93 13.21 -9.32
N SER A 207 -0.78 14.46 -8.85
CA SER A 207 -0.14 15.51 -9.62
C SER A 207 1.36 15.27 -9.77
N PHE A 208 1.98 15.82 -10.84
CA PHE A 208 3.44 15.78 -10.98
C PHE A 208 4.16 16.46 -9.81
N ALA A 209 3.56 17.49 -9.21
CA ALA A 209 4.05 18.11 -7.99
C ALA A 209 3.89 17.20 -6.76
N GLU A 210 2.78 16.48 -6.65
CA GLU A 210 2.62 15.41 -5.66
C GLU A 210 3.58 14.26 -5.92
N MET A 211 3.87 13.97 -7.21
CA MET A 211 4.89 13.02 -7.61
C MET A 211 6.31 13.50 -7.29
N VAL A 212 6.62 14.80 -7.44
CA VAL A 212 7.94 15.40 -7.17
C VAL A 212 8.12 15.77 -5.70
N VAL A 213 7.10 16.21 -4.99
CA VAL A 213 7.12 16.52 -3.55
C VAL A 213 7.05 15.23 -2.71
N ARG A 214 6.36 14.23 -3.19
CA ARG A 214 6.52 12.82 -2.77
C ARG A 214 7.73 12.17 -3.42
N GLY A 215 8.50 12.92 -4.11
CA GLY A 215 9.70 12.91 -4.96
C GLY A 215 10.50 11.65 -5.07
N GLU A 216 10.35 10.74 -4.16
CA GLU A 216 10.92 9.40 -4.17
C GLU A 216 9.83 8.31 -4.07
N GLU A 217 8.56 8.69 -3.87
CA GLU A 217 7.48 7.73 -3.66
C GLU A 217 6.72 7.31 -4.94
N THR A 218 7.03 7.87 -6.10
CA THR A 218 6.21 7.68 -7.32
C THR A 218 6.89 7.03 -8.52
N GLN A 219 8.09 6.47 -8.37
CA GLN A 219 8.47 5.36 -9.25
C GLN A 219 7.90 4.03 -8.70
N GLN A 220 6.68 4.08 -8.18
CA GLN A 220 6.03 2.90 -7.66
C GLN A 220 5.42 2.10 -8.79
N ALA A 221 5.86 0.86 -8.90
CA ALA A 221 4.96 -0.24 -9.18
C ALA A 221 3.62 0.03 -8.45
N ALA A 222 2.50 -0.26 -9.11
CA ALA A 222 1.16 -0.04 -8.56
C ALA A 222 1.12 -0.38 -7.07
N PRO A 223 0.57 0.49 -6.20
CA PRO A 223 0.57 0.23 -4.77
C PRO A 223 0.00 -1.15 -4.57
N VAL A 224 0.82 -2.05 -4.03
CA VAL A 224 0.36 -3.38 -3.63
C VAL A 224 -0.90 -3.13 -2.84
N LYS A 225 -2.06 -3.61 -3.31
CA LYS A 225 -3.27 -3.54 -2.50
C LYS A 225 -2.95 -4.33 -1.24
N LEU A 226 -2.58 -3.63 -0.16
CA LEU A 226 -2.15 -4.22 1.11
C LEU A 226 -3.17 -5.26 1.60
N THR A 227 -4.45 -5.08 1.23
CA THR A 227 -5.54 -6.03 1.44
C THR A 227 -5.36 -7.34 0.67
N SER A 228 -4.73 -7.33 -0.52
CA SER A 228 -4.48 -8.57 -1.29
C SER A 228 -3.41 -9.45 -0.65
N LEU A 229 -2.50 -8.86 0.16
CA LEU A 229 -1.52 -9.60 0.94
C LEU A 229 -2.16 -10.46 2.03
N LEU A 230 -3.31 -10.03 2.57
CA LEU A 230 -4.02 -10.73 3.64
C LEU A 230 -4.90 -11.88 3.17
N GLY A 231 -5.16 -12.02 1.85
CA GLY A 231 -6.12 -13.01 1.33
C GLY A 231 -7.54 -12.84 1.89
N ARG A 232 -7.87 -11.66 2.44
CA ARG A 232 -9.17 -11.32 3.02
C ARG A 232 -9.85 -10.30 2.13
N SER A 233 -11.14 -10.53 1.84
CA SER A 233 -12.00 -9.46 1.34
C SER A 233 -12.05 -8.36 2.41
N ALA A 234 -11.86 -7.10 1.99
CA ALA A 234 -12.14 -5.97 2.86
C ALA A 234 -13.57 -6.15 3.38
N LEU A 235 -13.71 -6.40 4.68
CA LEU A 235 -15.04 -6.50 5.28
C LEU A 235 -15.69 -5.13 5.14
N ALA A 236 -16.73 -5.08 4.31
CA ALA A 236 -17.78 -4.07 4.41
C ALA A 236 -18.51 -4.34 5.75
N THR A 237 -17.82 -4.13 6.87
CA THR A 237 -18.43 -4.20 8.18
C THR A 237 -19.14 -2.87 8.33
N GLU A 238 -20.47 -2.90 8.28
CA GLU A 238 -21.31 -1.74 8.58
C GLU A 238 -20.85 -1.13 9.90
N LEU A 239 -20.79 0.20 9.94
CA LEU A 239 -20.60 0.92 11.20
C LEU A 239 -21.66 0.44 12.19
N PRO A 240 -21.33 0.28 13.47
CA PRO A 240 -22.31 -0.22 14.44
C PRO A 240 -23.54 0.67 14.43
N THR A 241 -24.69 0.06 14.38
CA THR A 241 -26.01 0.73 14.45
C THR A 241 -26.20 1.50 15.76
N SER A 242 -25.35 1.24 16.79
CA SER A 242 -25.37 1.96 18.07
C SER A 242 -24.23 2.98 18.15
N ALA A 243 -24.43 4.12 17.52
CA ALA A 243 -23.54 5.29 17.63
C ALA A 243 -23.64 6.00 19.00
N GLU A 244 -24.59 5.60 19.83
CA GLU A 244 -24.96 6.27 21.09
C GLU A 244 -23.80 6.68 22.02
N PRO A 245 -22.78 5.85 22.26
CA PRO A 245 -21.71 6.21 23.20
C PRO A 245 -20.82 7.39 22.75
N TYR A 246 -20.82 7.76 21.47
CA TYR A 246 -19.94 8.77 20.90
C TYR A 246 -20.67 9.97 20.33
N LYS A 247 -21.97 9.81 20.01
CA LYS A 247 -22.80 10.85 19.39
C LYS A 247 -22.97 12.03 20.33
N GLY A 248 -22.67 13.24 19.83
CA GLY A 248 -22.79 14.48 20.58
C GLY A 248 -21.80 14.62 21.75
N LYS A 249 -20.81 13.71 21.90
CA LYS A 249 -19.80 13.74 22.95
C LYS A 249 -18.60 14.58 22.57
N THR A 250 -17.90 15.08 23.59
CA THR A 250 -16.55 15.64 23.42
C THR A 250 -15.52 14.50 23.58
N ILE A 251 -14.76 14.26 22.52
CA ILE A 251 -13.83 13.12 22.43
C ILE A 251 -12.39 13.60 22.33
N LEU A 252 -11.52 13.09 23.21
CA LEU A 252 -10.09 13.31 23.17
C LEU A 252 -9.39 12.09 22.54
N ILE A 253 -8.52 12.34 21.57
CA ILE A 253 -7.62 11.33 21.01
C ILE A 253 -6.18 11.75 21.29
N THR A 254 -5.46 11.01 22.13
CA THR A 254 -4.05 11.21 22.37
C THR A 254 -3.21 10.42 21.40
N GLY A 255 -2.07 10.96 20.96
CA GLY A 255 -1.28 10.39 19.88
C GLY A 255 -2.01 10.51 18.52
N ALA A 256 -2.73 11.62 18.34
CA ALA A 256 -3.59 11.88 17.19
C ALA A 256 -2.85 11.89 15.85
N GLY A 257 -1.56 12.29 15.84
CA GLY A 257 -0.70 12.28 14.65
C GLY A 257 -0.14 10.92 14.27
N GLY A 258 -0.29 9.90 15.13
CA GLY A 258 0.13 8.52 14.85
C GLY A 258 -0.81 7.80 13.88
N SER A 259 -0.37 6.65 13.32
CA SER A 259 -1.17 5.88 12.34
C SER A 259 -2.53 5.44 12.87
N ILE A 260 -2.63 5.03 14.15
CA ILE A 260 -3.90 4.64 14.79
C ILE A 260 -4.69 5.88 15.20
N GLY A 261 -4.01 6.87 15.81
CA GLY A 261 -4.66 8.10 16.27
C GLY A 261 -5.31 8.89 15.14
N SER A 262 -4.61 9.06 14.02
CA SER A 262 -5.17 9.78 12.86
C SER A 262 -6.37 9.06 12.24
N GLU A 263 -6.34 7.73 12.17
CA GLU A 263 -7.48 6.96 11.68
C GLU A 263 -8.65 6.96 12.68
N LEU A 264 -8.37 6.98 13.99
CA LEU A 264 -9.42 7.21 15.01
C LEU A 264 -10.09 8.56 14.81
N CYS A 265 -9.30 9.63 14.55
CA CYS A 265 -9.84 10.95 14.24
C CYS A 265 -10.78 10.92 13.03
N ARG A 266 -10.40 10.23 11.94
CA ARG A 266 -11.25 10.10 10.74
C ARG A 266 -12.54 9.35 11.00
N GLN A 267 -12.45 8.18 11.66
CA GLN A 267 -13.61 7.30 11.82
C GLN A 267 -14.56 7.76 12.92
N VAL A 268 -14.08 8.44 13.97
CA VAL A 268 -14.95 8.93 15.03
C VAL A 268 -15.91 10.02 14.55
N LEU A 269 -15.54 10.79 13.51
CA LEU A 269 -16.39 11.80 12.90
C LEU A 269 -17.70 11.22 12.33
N ALA A 270 -17.68 9.95 11.91
CA ALA A 270 -18.89 9.29 11.42
C ALA A 270 -19.99 9.14 12.51
N PHE A 271 -19.61 9.24 13.78
CA PHE A 271 -20.53 9.20 14.91
C PHE A 271 -21.05 10.59 15.34
N GLN A 272 -20.66 11.66 14.63
CA GLN A 272 -21.09 13.02 14.89
C GLN A 272 -20.85 13.48 16.35
N PRO A 273 -19.59 13.44 16.83
CA PRO A 273 -19.28 14.01 18.13
C PRO A 273 -19.51 15.53 18.12
N SER A 274 -19.80 16.13 19.27
CA SER A 274 -19.93 17.58 19.37
C SER A 274 -18.57 18.29 19.21
N LYS A 275 -17.49 17.65 19.75
CA LYS A 275 -16.14 18.18 19.67
C LYS A 275 -15.12 17.04 19.60
N LEU A 276 -14.12 17.18 18.75
CA LEU A 276 -12.95 16.30 18.66
C LEU A 276 -11.70 17.08 19.08
N VAL A 277 -11.08 16.65 20.15
CA VAL A 277 -9.80 17.19 20.66
C VAL A 277 -8.69 16.24 20.25
N MET A 278 -7.71 16.74 19.51
CA MET A 278 -6.58 15.98 19.00
C MET A 278 -5.31 16.42 19.73
N LEU A 279 -4.68 15.51 20.48
CA LEU A 279 -3.48 15.76 21.23
C LEU A 279 -2.31 14.93 20.70
N ASP A 280 -1.20 15.61 20.40
CA ASP A 280 0.07 14.97 20.06
C ASP A 280 1.25 15.85 20.51
N HIS A 281 2.40 15.23 20.78
CA HIS A 281 3.63 15.95 21.09
C HIS A 281 4.44 16.33 19.85
N CYS A 282 4.12 15.75 18.69
CA CYS A 282 4.77 16.02 17.40
C CYS A 282 3.98 17.07 16.62
N GLU A 283 4.49 18.31 16.57
CA GLU A 283 3.88 19.46 15.89
C GLU A 283 3.50 19.12 14.45
N LEU A 284 4.44 18.61 13.66
CA LEU A 284 4.20 18.32 12.23
C LEU A 284 3.09 17.29 12.03
N SER A 285 3.09 16.22 12.83
CA SER A 285 2.07 15.18 12.74
C SER A 285 0.70 15.70 13.12
N LEU A 286 0.61 16.51 14.19
CA LEU A 286 -0.62 17.13 14.64
C LEU A 286 -1.16 18.13 13.60
N TYR A 287 -0.29 18.97 13.05
CA TYR A 287 -0.65 19.92 11.99
C TYR A 287 -1.23 19.21 10.76
N ASN A 288 -0.56 18.13 10.29
CA ASN A 288 -1.01 17.40 9.11
C ASN A 288 -2.38 16.74 9.31
N VAL A 289 -2.56 16.05 10.44
CA VAL A 289 -3.87 15.43 10.75
C VAL A 289 -4.93 16.49 11.01
N GLY A 290 -4.59 17.59 11.65
CA GLY A 290 -5.52 18.71 11.89
C GLY A 290 -6.08 19.27 10.60
N ARG A 291 -5.21 19.55 9.61
CA ARG A 291 -5.66 20.02 8.29
C ARG A 291 -6.56 19.03 7.57
N GLU A 292 -6.21 17.74 7.61
CA GLU A 292 -7.02 16.70 6.99
C GLU A 292 -8.40 16.60 7.64
N ILE A 293 -8.46 16.63 8.97
CA ILE A 293 -9.71 16.51 9.73
C ILE A 293 -10.59 17.75 9.53
N ASP A 294 -10.02 18.94 9.46
CA ASP A 294 -10.75 20.19 9.21
C ASP A 294 -11.50 20.17 7.86
N GLU A 295 -10.93 19.49 6.84
CA GLU A 295 -11.58 19.32 5.53
C GLU A 295 -12.82 18.38 5.58
N ILE A 296 -12.93 17.49 6.58
CA ILE A 296 -13.97 16.45 6.64
C ILE A 296 -14.83 16.50 7.90
N CYS A 297 -14.55 17.39 8.85
CA CYS A 297 -15.19 17.42 10.18
C CYS A 297 -16.70 17.76 10.16
N GLY A 298 -17.19 18.40 9.10
CA GLY A 298 -18.59 18.80 9.00
C GLY A 298 -18.96 19.84 10.08
N GLU A 299 -19.92 19.51 10.95
CA GLU A 299 -20.37 20.36 12.07
C GLU A 299 -19.61 20.10 13.38
N THR A 300 -18.72 19.12 13.43
CA THR A 300 -17.93 18.78 14.62
C THR A 300 -16.89 19.86 14.90
N ALA A 301 -16.90 20.43 16.09
CA ALA A 301 -15.86 21.37 16.51
C ALA A 301 -14.51 20.66 16.69
N ILE A 302 -13.41 21.28 16.23
CA ILE A 302 -12.06 20.70 16.28
C ILE A 302 -11.18 21.54 17.21
N ALA A 303 -10.39 20.87 18.04
CA ALA A 303 -9.33 21.48 18.83
C ALA A 303 -8.03 20.69 18.66
N LEU A 304 -6.90 21.41 18.53
CA LEU A 304 -5.55 20.85 18.42
C LEU A 304 -4.75 21.21 19.67
N GLU A 305 -4.29 20.18 20.39
CA GLU A 305 -3.53 20.34 21.63
C GLU A 305 -2.12 19.80 21.41
N LEU A 306 -1.15 20.72 21.37
CA LEU A 306 0.26 20.39 21.20
C LEU A 306 0.92 20.23 22.58
N GLY A 307 1.21 18.98 22.97
CA GLY A 307 1.84 18.72 24.26
C GLY A 307 2.06 17.24 24.51
N SER A 308 2.74 16.95 25.63
CA SER A 308 3.08 15.57 26.01
C SER A 308 2.19 15.07 27.14
N ILE A 309 1.80 13.80 27.06
CA ILE A 309 0.99 13.09 28.06
C ILE A 309 1.70 12.92 29.42
N VAL A 310 2.99 13.21 29.52
CA VAL A 310 3.77 13.11 30.78
C VAL A 310 3.71 14.38 31.64
N HIS A 311 3.02 15.41 31.16
CA HIS A 311 2.81 16.67 31.89
C HIS A 311 1.41 16.68 32.52
N GLU A 312 1.34 16.41 33.83
CA GLU A 312 0.08 16.23 34.54
C GLU A 312 -0.81 17.46 34.47
N ASP A 313 -0.26 18.65 34.81
CA ASP A 313 -1.02 19.91 34.80
C ASP A 313 -1.63 20.21 33.42
N PHE A 314 -0.87 19.96 32.33
CA PHE A 314 -1.34 20.14 30.96
C PHE A 314 -2.50 19.22 30.65
N ILE A 315 -2.42 17.94 31.04
CA ILE A 315 -3.49 16.98 30.81
C ILE A 315 -4.75 17.32 31.58
N ASP A 316 -4.62 17.77 32.84
CA ASP A 316 -5.75 18.22 33.65
C ASP A 316 -6.41 19.47 33.03
N GLU A 317 -5.61 20.42 32.54
CA GLU A 317 -6.09 21.60 31.81
C GLU A 317 -6.88 21.21 30.57
N VAL A 318 -6.31 20.39 29.69
CA VAL A 318 -6.98 19.92 28.44
C VAL A 318 -8.31 19.23 28.74
N ILE A 319 -8.31 18.29 29.71
CA ILE A 319 -9.54 17.55 30.05
C ILE A 319 -10.63 18.46 30.60
N SER A 320 -10.26 19.41 31.48
CA SER A 320 -11.22 20.32 32.12
C SER A 320 -11.71 21.42 31.18
N GLU A 321 -10.82 22.06 30.41
CA GLU A 321 -11.17 23.13 29.47
C GLU A 321 -12.14 22.65 28.37
N HIS A 322 -11.89 21.46 27.85
CA HIS A 322 -12.71 20.92 26.79
C HIS A 322 -13.91 20.11 27.28
N GLY A 323 -14.02 19.81 28.56
CA GLY A 323 -15.11 18.99 29.11
C GLY A 323 -15.16 17.60 28.46
N ILE A 324 -14.03 16.91 28.46
CA ILE A 324 -13.84 15.62 27.78
C ILE A 324 -14.77 14.55 28.40
N GLN A 325 -15.48 13.82 27.55
CA GLN A 325 -16.38 12.74 27.96
C GLN A 325 -15.87 11.35 27.54
N VAL A 326 -15.09 11.25 26.46
CA VAL A 326 -14.50 10.00 25.96
C VAL A 326 -13.05 10.22 25.61
N ILE A 327 -12.17 9.29 26.02
CA ILE A 327 -10.74 9.32 25.70
C ILE A 327 -10.36 8.04 24.95
N PHE A 328 -9.76 8.21 23.76
CA PHE A 328 -9.00 7.17 23.08
C PHE A 328 -7.51 7.44 23.28
N HIS A 329 -6.87 6.61 24.07
CA HIS A 329 -5.47 6.79 24.41
C HIS A 329 -4.57 5.93 23.51
N ALA A 330 -4.08 6.55 22.40
CA ALA A 330 -3.20 5.91 21.43
C ALA A 330 -1.75 6.43 21.48
N ALA A 331 -1.43 7.36 22.39
CA ALA A 331 -0.09 7.90 22.59
C ALA A 331 0.81 6.82 23.23
N ALA A 332 1.80 6.32 22.50
CA ALA A 332 2.81 5.39 23.01
C ALA A 332 4.01 5.32 22.06
N TYR A 333 5.22 5.09 22.62
CA TYR A 333 6.38 4.69 21.84
C TYR A 333 6.30 3.18 21.51
N LYS A 334 6.44 2.82 20.23
CA LYS A 334 6.20 1.47 19.72
C LYS A 334 7.38 0.81 19.02
N HIS A 335 8.42 1.59 18.68
CA HIS A 335 9.59 1.07 17.96
C HIS A 335 10.51 0.33 18.90
N LEU A 336 10.50 -1.01 18.82
CA LEU A 336 11.21 -1.89 19.74
C LEU A 336 12.67 -1.49 19.92
N PRO A 337 13.54 -1.36 18.89
CA PRO A 337 14.94 -1.02 19.10
C PRO A 337 15.14 0.33 19.84
N LEU A 338 14.33 1.34 19.48
CA LEU A 338 14.46 2.65 20.09
C LEU A 338 14.05 2.64 21.57
N VAL A 339 13.01 1.86 21.92
CA VAL A 339 12.57 1.77 23.32
C VAL A 339 13.54 0.94 24.15
N GLU A 340 14.15 -0.12 23.59
CA GLU A 340 15.18 -0.90 24.27
C GLU A 340 16.40 -0.03 24.61
N GLU A 341 16.89 0.77 23.67
CA GLU A 341 17.99 1.73 23.89
C GLU A 341 17.63 2.84 24.87
N ASN A 342 16.38 3.30 24.85
CA ASN A 342 15.87 4.43 25.63
C ASN A 342 14.78 3.98 26.64
N SER A 343 15.09 2.94 27.41
CA SER A 343 14.13 2.26 28.28
C SER A 343 13.40 3.16 29.27
N LEU A 344 14.13 4.08 29.90
CA LEU A 344 13.54 5.00 30.88
C LEU A 344 12.53 5.96 30.24
N GLU A 345 12.81 6.46 29.05
CA GLU A 345 11.87 7.33 28.33
C GLU A 345 10.67 6.52 27.80
N GLY A 346 10.91 5.28 27.33
CA GLY A 346 9.85 4.36 26.97
C GLY A 346 8.88 4.10 28.13
N LEU A 347 9.40 3.81 29.31
CA LEU A 347 8.63 3.58 30.54
C LEU A 347 7.94 4.86 31.03
N ARG A 348 8.63 5.99 31.00
CA ARG A 348 8.06 7.29 31.36
C ARG A 348 6.83 7.60 30.50
N ASN A 349 6.97 7.51 29.18
CA ASN A 349 5.87 7.81 28.27
C ASN A 349 4.75 6.79 28.34
N ASN A 350 5.08 5.49 28.19
CA ASN A 350 4.07 4.45 28.02
C ASN A 350 3.36 4.08 29.32
N VAL A 351 4.04 4.15 30.48
CA VAL A 351 3.47 3.79 31.78
C VAL A 351 3.03 5.01 32.57
N LEU A 352 3.98 5.93 32.87
CA LEU A 352 3.65 7.09 33.70
C LEU A 352 2.75 8.07 32.95
N GLY A 353 2.96 8.27 31.64
CA GLY A 353 2.05 9.07 30.80
C GLY A 353 0.64 8.47 30.73
N THR A 354 0.52 7.15 30.52
CA THR A 354 -0.81 6.47 30.57
C THR A 354 -1.46 6.64 31.94
N ARG A 355 -0.69 6.51 33.02
CA ARG A 355 -1.19 6.76 34.39
C ARG A 355 -1.74 8.16 34.56
N ILE A 356 -1.02 9.18 34.10
CA ILE A 356 -1.42 10.58 34.18
C ILE A 356 -2.75 10.82 33.47
N VAL A 357 -2.86 10.40 32.20
CA VAL A 357 -4.08 10.61 31.43
C VAL A 357 -5.26 9.83 32.02
N ALA A 358 -5.04 8.58 32.43
CA ALA A 358 -6.10 7.76 32.99
C ALA A 358 -6.57 8.26 34.35
N ASP A 359 -5.66 8.75 35.22
CA ASP A 359 -6.04 9.29 36.53
C ASP A 359 -6.74 10.66 36.40
N ALA A 360 -6.30 11.52 35.48
CA ALA A 360 -6.99 12.76 35.12
C ALA A 360 -8.42 12.47 34.61
N ALA A 361 -8.59 11.44 33.77
CA ALA A 361 -9.92 10.98 33.34
C ALA A 361 -10.81 10.58 34.52
N ARG A 362 -10.26 9.90 35.53
CA ARG A 362 -10.97 9.53 36.76
C ARG A 362 -11.37 10.78 37.57
N ARG A 363 -10.44 11.72 37.79
CA ARG A 363 -10.70 12.96 38.54
C ARG A 363 -11.80 13.80 37.87
N ALA A 364 -11.82 13.84 36.54
CA ALA A 364 -12.80 14.60 35.76
C ALA A 364 -14.09 13.80 35.43
N GLU A 365 -14.24 12.59 35.98
CA GLU A 365 -15.39 11.71 35.75
C GLU A 365 -15.69 11.45 34.27
N VAL A 366 -14.65 11.31 33.43
CA VAL A 366 -14.79 10.97 32.01
C VAL A 366 -15.56 9.67 31.86
N GLU A 367 -16.57 9.61 31.00
CA GLU A 367 -17.47 8.45 30.88
C GLU A 367 -16.74 7.19 30.42
N ARG A 368 -15.79 7.32 29.46
CA ARG A 368 -15.07 6.19 28.86
C ARG A 368 -13.60 6.51 28.62
N PHE A 369 -12.76 5.58 29.00
CA PHE A 369 -11.32 5.61 28.69
C PHE A 369 -10.93 4.32 27.97
N ILE A 370 -10.46 4.42 26.73
CA ILE A 370 -10.08 3.28 25.90
C ILE A 370 -8.57 3.33 25.63
N LEU A 371 -7.80 2.42 26.21
CA LEU A 371 -6.37 2.27 25.95
C LEU A 371 -6.15 1.43 24.68
N VAL A 372 -5.45 1.98 23.71
CA VAL A 372 -4.92 1.22 22.57
C VAL A 372 -3.69 0.44 23.01
N SER A 373 -3.77 -0.91 22.97
CA SER A 373 -2.70 -1.82 23.36
C SER A 373 -2.24 -2.69 22.18
N THR A 374 -1.45 -3.73 22.47
CA THR A 374 -0.77 -4.55 21.47
C THR A 374 -0.67 -6.01 21.92
N ASP A 375 -0.53 -6.94 20.97
CA ASP A 375 -0.15 -8.33 21.17
C ASP A 375 1.18 -8.49 21.96
N LYS A 376 2.08 -7.52 21.83
CA LYS A 376 3.40 -7.52 22.49
C LYS A 376 3.34 -7.32 24.01
N ALA A 377 2.17 -6.91 24.54
CA ALA A 377 1.91 -6.89 25.99
C ALA A 377 1.64 -8.27 26.58
N VAL A 378 1.43 -9.30 25.74
CA VAL A 378 1.20 -10.69 26.13
C VAL A 378 2.55 -11.38 26.34
N ARG A 379 2.85 -11.87 27.54
CA ARG A 379 4.15 -12.49 27.89
C ARG A 379 5.34 -11.73 27.28
N PRO A 380 5.55 -10.48 27.66
CA PRO A 380 6.50 -9.61 26.99
C PRO A 380 7.93 -10.10 27.16
N THR A 381 8.70 -10.06 26.06
CA THR A 381 10.15 -10.37 26.00
C THR A 381 10.98 -9.11 25.84
N SER A 382 10.35 -7.94 25.78
CA SER A 382 10.98 -6.64 25.52
C SER A 382 10.49 -5.60 26.53
N ILE A 383 11.31 -4.55 26.75
CA ILE A 383 10.93 -3.40 27.58
C ILE A 383 9.70 -2.69 26.99
N MET A 384 9.64 -2.58 25.66
CA MET A 384 8.48 -1.99 24.98
C MET A 384 7.20 -2.79 25.29
N GLY A 385 7.23 -4.11 25.15
CA GLY A 385 6.10 -4.96 25.49
C GLY A 385 5.73 -4.90 26.97
N SER A 386 6.74 -4.94 27.85
CA SER A 386 6.56 -4.83 29.31
C SER A 386 5.98 -3.47 29.72
N SER A 387 6.40 -2.38 29.06
CA SER A 387 5.83 -1.04 29.29
C SER A 387 4.34 -0.99 28.93
N LYS A 388 3.94 -1.64 27.84
CA LYS A 388 2.53 -1.73 27.44
C LYS A 388 1.73 -2.62 28.41
N ARG A 389 2.31 -3.73 28.85
CA ARG A 389 1.65 -4.59 29.86
C ARG A 389 1.46 -3.86 31.19
N LEU A 390 2.48 -3.16 31.68
CA LEU A 390 2.36 -2.38 32.91
C LEU A 390 1.33 -1.25 32.78
N ALA A 391 1.24 -0.60 31.60
CA ALA A 391 0.20 0.38 31.31
C ALA A 391 -1.21 -0.22 31.37
N GLU A 392 -1.40 -1.45 30.86
CA GLU A 392 -2.67 -2.17 31.00
C GLU A 392 -3.02 -2.43 32.47
N LEU A 393 -2.05 -2.90 33.28
CA LEU A 393 -2.24 -3.13 34.71
C LEU A 393 -2.62 -1.85 35.45
N VAL A 394 -2.03 -0.69 35.08
CA VAL A 394 -2.42 0.63 35.59
C VAL A 394 -3.88 0.94 35.27
N VAL A 395 -4.33 0.70 34.06
CA VAL A 395 -5.71 0.97 33.64
C VAL A 395 -6.69 0.00 34.30
N GLN A 396 -6.29 -1.28 34.50
CA GLN A 396 -7.09 -2.26 35.24
C GLN A 396 -7.26 -1.85 36.73
N ASP A 397 -6.20 -1.42 37.40
CA ASP A 397 -6.26 -0.93 38.77
C ASP A 397 -7.21 0.28 38.91
N LEU A 398 -7.13 1.26 37.99
CA LEU A 398 -8.04 2.41 37.99
C LEU A 398 -9.49 1.99 37.71
N ALA A 399 -9.72 0.98 36.91
CA ALA A 399 -11.06 0.44 36.65
C ALA A 399 -11.72 -0.11 37.93
N THR A 400 -10.95 -0.75 38.81
CA THR A 400 -11.48 -1.28 40.08
C THR A 400 -11.87 -0.18 41.08
N ARG A 401 -11.29 1.01 40.95
CA ARG A 401 -11.47 2.15 41.85
C ARG A 401 -12.36 3.26 41.30
N SER A 402 -12.81 3.14 40.06
CA SER A 402 -13.66 4.14 39.43
C SER A 402 -15.11 3.69 39.39
N VAL A 403 -16.01 4.59 39.80
CA VAL A 403 -17.46 4.39 39.70
C VAL A 403 -18.03 5.03 38.43
N SER A 404 -17.47 6.17 38.02
CA SER A 404 -17.97 6.98 36.90
C SER A 404 -17.32 6.64 35.57
N THR A 405 -15.98 6.43 35.56
CA THR A 405 -15.22 6.16 34.34
C THR A 405 -15.14 4.68 34.03
N ARG A 406 -15.57 4.29 32.82
CA ARG A 406 -15.42 2.93 32.29
C ARG A 406 -14.11 2.80 31.55
N TYR A 407 -13.17 2.10 32.14
CA TYR A 407 -11.87 1.81 31.54
C TYR A 407 -11.93 0.52 30.73
N SER A 408 -11.30 0.54 29.57
CA SER A 408 -11.06 -0.67 28.77
C SER A 408 -9.75 -0.56 27.98
N MET A 409 -9.24 -1.69 27.57
CA MET A 409 -8.07 -1.75 26.71
C MET A 409 -8.33 -2.70 25.56
N VAL A 410 -7.72 -2.41 24.40
CA VAL A 410 -7.91 -3.18 23.17
C VAL A 410 -6.56 -3.59 22.62
N ARG A 411 -6.32 -4.90 22.54
CA ARG A 411 -5.12 -5.51 21.98
C ARG A 411 -5.34 -5.92 20.54
N PHE A 412 -4.36 -5.65 19.72
CA PHE A 412 -4.27 -6.17 18.36
C PHE A 412 -2.81 -6.28 17.92
N GLY A 413 -2.56 -7.05 16.87
CA GLY A 413 -1.24 -7.27 16.30
C GLY A 413 -0.79 -6.15 15.38
N ASN A 414 0.01 -6.50 14.35
CA ASN A 414 0.55 -5.51 13.45
C ASN A 414 -0.53 -4.96 12.51
N VAL A 415 -0.44 -3.67 12.23
CA VAL A 415 -1.30 -3.02 11.24
C VAL A 415 -0.50 -2.68 9.98
N LEU A 416 -1.10 -2.95 8.81
CA LEU A 416 -0.49 -2.70 7.51
C LEU A 416 -0.30 -1.21 7.25
N GLY A 417 0.86 -0.83 6.69
CA GLY A 417 1.14 0.54 6.29
C GLY A 417 1.37 1.52 7.44
N SER A 418 1.52 1.05 8.68
CA SER A 418 1.87 1.94 9.80
C SER A 418 3.31 2.44 9.67
N SER A 419 3.55 3.71 10.07
CA SER A 419 4.88 4.34 10.03
C SER A 419 5.94 3.48 10.72
N GLY A 420 7.08 3.26 10.05
CA GLY A 420 8.20 2.47 10.56
C GLY A 420 7.93 0.97 10.68
N SER A 421 6.87 0.43 10.06
CA SER A 421 6.61 -1.00 9.99
C SER A 421 7.41 -1.68 8.87
N VAL A 422 7.35 -3.02 8.84
CA VAL A 422 8.11 -3.86 7.89
C VAL A 422 7.77 -3.57 6.43
N ILE A 423 6.53 -3.23 6.10
CA ILE A 423 6.08 -2.99 4.72
C ILE A 423 6.75 -1.76 4.10
N PRO A 424 6.69 -0.54 4.69
CA PRO A 424 7.46 0.61 4.21
C PRO A 424 8.96 0.36 4.12
N LEU A 425 9.52 -0.45 5.02
CA LEU A 425 10.94 -0.84 4.95
C LEU A 425 11.21 -1.67 3.69
N PHE A 426 10.40 -2.70 3.43
CA PHE A 426 10.54 -3.53 2.23
C PHE A 426 10.34 -2.74 0.95
N GLU A 427 9.34 -1.85 0.88
CA GLU A 427 9.15 -0.94 -0.25
C GLU A 427 10.39 -0.09 -0.52
N LYS A 428 10.99 0.47 0.54
CA LYS A 428 12.23 1.24 0.43
C LYS A 428 13.39 0.38 -0.08
N GLN A 429 13.57 -0.82 0.48
CA GLN A 429 14.64 -1.74 0.07
C GLN A 429 14.48 -2.21 -1.38
N ILE A 430 13.27 -2.58 -1.79
CA ILE A 430 12.96 -2.99 -3.17
C ILE A 430 13.27 -1.85 -4.15
N ARG A 431 12.87 -0.60 -3.82
CA ARG A 431 13.19 0.58 -4.65
C ARG A 431 14.68 0.82 -4.82
N HIS A 432 15.49 0.51 -3.82
CA HIS A 432 16.95 0.66 -3.88
C HIS A 432 17.68 -0.55 -4.50
N GLY A 433 16.95 -1.55 -5.00
CA GLY A 433 17.54 -2.73 -5.61
C GLY A 433 17.96 -3.83 -4.61
N GLY A 434 17.42 -3.80 -3.41
CA GLY A 434 17.66 -4.81 -2.38
C GLY A 434 18.98 -4.66 -1.60
N PRO A 435 19.38 -5.67 -0.79
CA PRO A 435 18.54 -6.82 -0.42
C PRO A 435 17.33 -6.46 0.43
N VAL A 436 16.31 -7.33 0.44
CA VAL A 436 15.18 -7.22 1.37
C VAL A 436 15.54 -7.98 2.64
N THR A 437 15.55 -7.30 3.80
CA THR A 437 16.02 -7.88 5.05
C THR A 437 14.87 -8.42 5.89
N VAL A 438 14.94 -9.69 6.28
CA VAL A 438 14.00 -10.38 7.16
C VAL A 438 14.75 -10.92 8.37
N THR A 439 14.19 -10.81 9.56
CA THR A 439 14.90 -11.19 10.79
C THR A 439 15.09 -12.71 10.90
N HIS A 440 14.10 -13.52 10.51
CA HIS A 440 14.23 -14.98 10.50
C HIS A 440 13.27 -15.62 9.48
N PRO A 441 13.61 -16.77 8.85
CA PRO A 441 12.74 -17.42 7.86
C PRO A 441 11.36 -17.80 8.38
N ASP A 442 11.26 -18.17 9.65
CA ASP A 442 10.03 -18.69 10.27
C ASP A 442 9.28 -17.63 11.09
N VAL A 443 9.79 -16.40 11.17
CA VAL A 443 9.11 -15.34 11.93
C VAL A 443 7.72 -15.07 11.35
N THR A 444 6.71 -15.10 12.22
CA THR A 444 5.32 -14.84 11.84
C THR A 444 4.76 -13.65 12.59
N ARG A 445 3.85 -12.91 11.94
CA ARG A 445 3.10 -11.80 12.54
C ARG A 445 1.64 -11.87 12.13
N PHE A 446 0.79 -11.38 13.01
CA PHE A 446 -0.60 -11.11 12.67
C PHE A 446 -0.71 -9.77 11.98
N PHE A 447 -1.57 -9.68 10.97
CA PHE A 447 -1.79 -8.43 10.24
C PHE A 447 -3.27 -8.10 10.10
N MET A 448 -3.55 -6.80 10.19
CA MET A 448 -4.87 -6.21 9.96
C MET A 448 -4.69 -4.86 9.25
N THR A 449 -5.70 -4.34 8.57
CA THR A 449 -5.62 -2.96 8.07
C THR A 449 -5.82 -1.97 9.23
N VAL A 450 -5.23 -0.76 9.11
CA VAL A 450 -5.41 0.30 10.13
C VAL A 450 -6.90 0.63 10.29
N SER A 451 -7.61 0.73 9.17
CA SER A 451 -9.05 1.05 9.18
C SER A 451 -9.90 -0.04 9.86
N GLU A 452 -9.60 -1.33 9.63
CA GLU A 452 -10.29 -2.44 10.30
C GLU A 452 -9.99 -2.43 11.81
N ALA A 453 -8.72 -2.27 12.21
CA ALA A 453 -8.33 -2.21 13.60
C ALA A 453 -9.05 -1.08 14.35
N VAL A 454 -9.04 0.12 13.79
CA VAL A 454 -9.68 1.29 14.40
C VAL A 454 -11.19 1.10 14.51
N ARG A 455 -11.84 0.56 13.50
CA ARG A 455 -13.27 0.25 13.54
C ARG A 455 -13.61 -0.70 14.68
N LEU A 456 -12.81 -1.74 14.86
CA LEU A 456 -13.00 -2.70 15.95
C LEU A 456 -12.66 -2.10 17.33
N VAL A 457 -11.69 -1.18 17.41
CA VAL A 457 -11.42 -0.41 18.66
C VAL A 457 -12.62 0.44 19.05
N LEU A 458 -13.21 1.17 18.10
CA LEU A 458 -14.42 1.97 18.34
C LEU A 458 -15.58 1.09 18.82
N LEU A 459 -15.78 -0.08 18.19
CA LEU A 459 -16.78 -1.06 18.62
C LEU A 459 -16.51 -1.61 20.01
N ALA A 460 -15.28 -2.05 20.30
CA ALA A 460 -14.90 -2.57 21.61
C ALA A 460 -15.18 -1.54 22.72
N GLY A 461 -14.90 -0.26 22.46
CA GLY A 461 -15.24 0.83 23.38
C GLY A 461 -16.74 0.93 23.69
N THR A 462 -17.63 0.54 22.77
CA THR A 462 -19.09 0.53 23.05
C THR A 462 -19.49 -0.62 23.97
N PHE A 463 -18.77 -1.75 23.93
CA PHE A 463 -19.02 -2.94 24.76
C PHE A 463 -18.43 -2.85 26.16
N SER A 464 -17.59 -1.84 26.44
CA SER A 464 -16.88 -1.68 27.71
C SER A 464 -17.84 -1.60 28.91
N ARG A 465 -17.61 -2.49 29.87
CA ARG A 465 -18.31 -2.53 31.17
C ARG A 465 -17.45 -2.01 32.32
N GLY A 466 -16.15 -1.91 32.12
CA GLY A 466 -15.13 -1.48 33.07
C GLY A 466 -14.13 -2.59 33.39
N GLY A 467 -12.84 -2.33 33.22
CA GLY A 467 -11.75 -3.28 33.42
C GLY A 467 -11.57 -4.32 32.30
N ASP A 468 -12.26 -4.15 31.17
CA ASP A 468 -12.26 -5.13 30.08
C ASP A 468 -10.95 -5.08 29.28
N VAL A 469 -10.37 -6.25 29.01
CA VAL A 469 -9.29 -6.47 28.05
C VAL A 469 -9.88 -7.09 26.81
N PHE A 470 -10.09 -6.27 25.78
CA PHE A 470 -10.54 -6.75 24.48
C PHE A 470 -9.36 -7.20 23.63
N VAL A 471 -9.55 -8.27 22.86
CA VAL A 471 -8.56 -8.79 21.92
C VAL A 471 -9.24 -8.91 20.55
N LEU A 472 -8.62 -8.30 19.56
CA LEU A 472 -9.14 -8.38 18.19
C LEU A 472 -8.69 -9.68 17.52
N ASP A 473 -9.63 -10.35 16.85
CA ASP A 473 -9.32 -11.53 16.03
C ASP A 473 -8.52 -11.13 14.80
N MET A 474 -7.24 -11.39 14.86
CA MET A 474 -6.27 -11.09 13.79
C MET A 474 -6.25 -12.15 12.68
N GLY A 475 -6.99 -13.26 12.84
CA GLY A 475 -6.97 -14.41 11.94
C GLY A 475 -5.66 -15.19 12.00
N LYS A 476 -5.20 -15.72 10.86
CA LYS A 476 -3.98 -16.54 10.82
C LYS A 476 -2.73 -15.67 10.77
N PRO A 477 -1.65 -16.05 11.49
CA PRO A 477 -0.36 -15.40 11.38
C PRO A 477 0.26 -15.65 9.99
N ILE A 478 1.00 -14.67 9.48
CA ILE A 478 1.63 -14.72 8.16
C ILE A 478 3.15 -14.68 8.34
N ARG A 479 3.88 -15.51 7.62
CA ARG A 479 5.34 -15.48 7.60
C ARG A 479 5.84 -14.20 6.93
N ILE A 480 6.76 -13.51 7.58
CA ILE A 480 7.31 -12.23 7.05
C ILE A 480 8.07 -12.44 5.75
N VAL A 481 8.74 -13.59 5.59
CA VAL A 481 9.41 -13.94 4.33
C VAL A 481 8.44 -14.08 3.16
N GLU A 482 7.22 -14.57 3.38
CA GLU A 482 6.18 -14.65 2.35
C GLU A 482 5.67 -13.25 1.94
N VAL A 483 5.56 -12.34 2.92
CA VAL A 483 5.24 -10.94 2.64
C VAL A 483 6.33 -10.29 1.79
N ALA A 484 7.62 -10.49 2.15
CA ALA A 484 8.76 -9.98 1.39
C ALA A 484 8.75 -10.50 -0.05
N ARG A 485 8.60 -11.83 -0.24
CA ARG A 485 8.54 -12.49 -1.56
C ARG A 485 7.41 -11.90 -2.40
N LYS A 486 6.21 -11.83 -1.85
CA LYS A 486 5.04 -11.31 -2.56
C LYS A 486 5.17 -9.83 -2.93
N MET A 487 5.83 -9.03 -2.09
CA MET A 487 6.11 -7.62 -2.39
C MET A 487 7.13 -7.47 -3.52
N ILE A 488 8.19 -8.28 -3.54
CA ILE A 488 9.18 -8.32 -4.62
C ILE A 488 8.49 -8.69 -5.95
N GLU A 489 7.70 -9.76 -5.97
CA GLU A 489 6.97 -10.25 -7.15
C GLU A 489 5.94 -9.21 -7.65
N THR A 490 5.21 -8.56 -6.74
CA THR A 490 4.23 -7.52 -7.11
C THR A 490 4.91 -6.26 -7.66
N ALA A 491 6.15 -5.97 -7.22
CA ALA A 491 6.96 -4.90 -7.78
C ALA A 491 7.55 -5.25 -9.18
N GLY A 492 7.27 -6.44 -9.70
CA GLY A 492 7.71 -6.89 -11.04
C GLY A 492 9.12 -7.49 -11.05
N PHE A 493 9.70 -7.77 -9.87
CA PHE A 493 11.01 -8.42 -9.72
C PHE A 493 10.85 -9.89 -9.34
N SER A 494 11.89 -10.67 -9.62
CA SER A 494 12.00 -12.06 -9.20
C SER A 494 12.90 -12.21 -7.98
N VAL A 495 12.54 -13.13 -7.08
CA VAL A 495 13.36 -13.41 -5.90
C VAL A 495 14.58 -14.23 -6.30
N ARG A 496 15.77 -13.79 -5.88
CA ARG A 496 17.02 -14.56 -5.98
C ARG A 496 17.11 -15.50 -4.80
N ASP A 497 17.06 -16.80 -5.08
CA ASP A 497 17.24 -17.87 -4.09
C ASP A 497 17.87 -19.11 -4.74
N LYS A 498 17.98 -20.22 -3.99
CA LYS A 498 18.57 -21.47 -4.49
C LYS A 498 17.82 -22.06 -5.69
N LEU A 499 16.53 -21.78 -5.84
CA LEU A 499 15.70 -22.26 -6.96
C LEU A 499 15.77 -21.32 -8.16
N ASN A 500 16.09 -20.04 -7.94
CA ASN A 500 16.25 -19.01 -8.96
C ASN A 500 17.52 -18.17 -8.70
N PRO A 501 18.72 -18.68 -9.01
CA PRO A 501 20.00 -17.98 -8.76
C PRO A 501 20.15 -16.68 -9.56
N GLU A 502 19.47 -16.57 -10.70
CA GLU A 502 19.48 -15.40 -11.60
C GLU A 502 18.36 -14.39 -11.26
N GLY A 503 17.71 -14.55 -10.12
CA GLY A 503 16.66 -13.63 -9.68
C GLY A 503 17.20 -12.21 -9.42
N ASP A 504 16.31 -11.23 -9.43
CA ASP A 504 16.66 -9.82 -9.36
C ASP A 504 17.05 -9.38 -7.95
N LEU A 505 16.27 -9.77 -6.93
CA LEU A 505 16.41 -9.31 -5.53
C LEU A 505 16.56 -10.47 -4.56
N GLU A 506 17.51 -10.34 -3.65
CA GLU A 506 17.76 -11.31 -2.58
C GLU A 506 16.98 -10.97 -1.30
N ILE A 507 16.53 -12.01 -0.56
CA ILE A 507 16.03 -11.89 0.80
C ILE A 507 17.15 -12.31 1.75
N GLU A 508 17.66 -11.35 2.53
CA GLU A 508 18.74 -11.56 3.51
C GLU A 508 18.14 -11.78 4.90
N PHE A 509 18.67 -12.78 5.64
CA PHE A 509 18.26 -13.05 7.00
C PHE A 509 19.27 -12.46 7.99
N THR A 510 18.79 -11.49 8.81
CA THR A 510 19.65 -10.69 9.69
C THR A 510 19.77 -11.22 11.12
N GLY A 511 19.02 -12.25 11.49
CA GLY A 511 18.83 -12.68 12.87
C GLY A 511 17.73 -11.91 13.61
N LEU A 512 17.15 -12.53 14.62
CA LEU A 512 16.17 -11.87 15.50
C LEU A 512 16.86 -10.75 16.30
N ARG A 513 16.11 -9.67 16.53
CA ARG A 513 16.58 -8.55 17.37
C ARG A 513 16.32 -8.88 18.84
N ASP A 514 17.08 -8.25 19.73
CA ASP A 514 16.86 -8.36 21.17
C ASP A 514 15.40 -8.05 21.53
N GLY A 515 14.75 -8.97 22.24
CA GLY A 515 13.34 -8.84 22.63
C GLY A 515 12.32 -9.07 21.49
N GLU A 516 12.75 -9.45 20.28
CA GLU A 516 11.85 -9.83 19.19
C GLU A 516 11.45 -11.30 19.32
N LYS A 517 10.13 -11.58 19.30
CA LYS A 517 9.60 -12.95 19.32
C LYS A 517 9.59 -13.59 17.93
N MET A 518 9.80 -14.90 17.87
CA MET A 518 9.57 -15.70 16.67
C MET A 518 8.09 -15.64 16.26
N HIS A 519 7.19 -15.89 17.21
CA HIS A 519 5.75 -15.88 17.03
C HIS A 519 5.09 -14.99 18.07
N GLU A 520 4.20 -14.11 17.65
CA GLU A 520 3.42 -13.27 18.56
C GLU A 520 2.19 -14.03 19.06
N GLU A 521 1.81 -13.76 20.32
CA GLU A 521 0.64 -14.31 20.96
C GLU A 521 -0.40 -13.23 21.22
N LEU A 522 -1.68 -13.55 21.07
CA LEU A 522 -2.76 -12.60 21.33
C LEU A 522 -3.27 -12.67 22.79
N LEU A 523 -2.98 -13.76 23.51
CA LEU A 523 -3.56 -14.09 24.81
C LEU A 523 -2.57 -14.77 25.75
N ILE A 524 -2.75 -14.56 27.06
CA ILE A 524 -1.97 -15.22 28.11
C ILE A 524 -2.55 -16.59 28.51
N GLY A 525 -3.83 -16.87 28.26
CA GLY A 525 -4.52 -18.11 28.63
C GLY A 525 -5.59 -18.52 27.63
N SER A 526 -6.30 -19.62 27.93
CA SER A 526 -7.39 -20.15 27.10
C SER A 526 -8.75 -19.53 27.39
N ASP A 527 -8.87 -18.72 28.45
CA ASP A 527 -10.16 -18.24 28.96
C ASP A 527 -10.59 -16.97 28.21
N MET A 528 -11.28 -17.19 27.09
CA MET A 528 -11.90 -16.16 26.30
C MET A 528 -13.41 -16.12 26.47
N LEU A 529 -13.93 -14.92 26.67
CA LEU A 529 -15.35 -14.66 26.63
C LEU A 529 -15.72 -14.04 25.27
N THR A 530 -16.83 -14.48 24.71
CA THR A 530 -17.38 -13.91 23.49
C THR A 530 -17.99 -12.53 23.78
N THR A 531 -17.95 -11.66 22.76
CA THR A 531 -18.67 -10.39 22.76
C THR A 531 -19.79 -10.42 21.70
N PRO A 532 -20.65 -9.41 21.62
CA PRO A 532 -21.65 -9.32 20.54
C PRO A 532 -21.05 -9.30 19.12
N HIS A 533 -19.76 -9.03 19.00
CA HIS A 533 -19.08 -9.00 17.69
C HIS A 533 -18.07 -10.16 17.58
N PRO A 534 -18.15 -11.02 16.52
CA PRO A 534 -17.35 -12.25 16.42
C PRO A 534 -15.84 -11.99 16.34
N LYS A 535 -15.40 -10.81 15.90
CA LYS A 535 -13.99 -10.42 15.82
C LYS A 535 -13.45 -9.71 17.06
N ILE A 536 -14.24 -9.55 18.11
CA ILE A 536 -13.83 -8.94 19.37
C ILE A 536 -14.03 -9.98 20.47
N LEU A 537 -12.96 -10.40 21.08
CA LEU A 537 -12.95 -11.31 22.21
C LEU A 537 -12.63 -10.53 23.49
N ARG A 538 -12.97 -11.07 24.64
CA ARG A 538 -12.67 -10.49 25.94
C ARG A 538 -11.83 -11.45 26.74
N ALA A 539 -10.64 -11.03 27.15
CA ALA A 539 -9.75 -11.82 28.00
C ALA A 539 -10.04 -11.56 29.48
N GLN A 540 -9.96 -12.63 30.29
CA GLN A 540 -9.89 -12.52 31.74
C GLN A 540 -8.45 -12.72 32.17
N GLU A 541 -7.84 -11.66 32.72
CA GLU A 541 -6.45 -11.71 33.15
C GLU A 541 -6.31 -11.21 34.58
N LYS A 542 -5.25 -11.65 35.23
CA LYS A 542 -4.91 -11.21 36.58
C LYS A 542 -4.55 -9.74 36.57
N SER A 543 -4.98 -9.01 37.59
CA SER A 543 -4.59 -7.62 37.87
C SER A 543 -3.75 -7.59 39.16
N LEU A 544 -2.97 -6.54 39.33
CA LEU A 544 -2.31 -6.25 40.59
C LEU A 544 -3.31 -5.63 41.57
N SER A 545 -3.10 -5.89 42.86
CA SER A 545 -3.82 -5.17 43.90
C SER A 545 -3.42 -3.68 43.92
N GLU A 546 -4.24 -2.84 44.52
CA GLU A 546 -3.97 -1.41 44.65
C GLU A 546 -2.61 -1.12 45.28
N LEU A 547 -2.25 -1.85 46.34
CA LEU A 547 -0.98 -1.68 47.04
C LEU A 547 0.22 -2.09 46.13
N GLU A 548 0.08 -3.23 45.44
CA GLU A 548 1.11 -3.68 44.49
C GLU A 548 1.31 -2.68 43.36
N MET A 549 0.22 -2.15 42.79
CA MET A 549 0.29 -1.13 41.75
C MET A 549 0.90 0.18 42.25
N ALA A 550 0.53 0.63 43.45
CA ALA A 550 1.13 1.82 44.05
C ALA A 550 2.65 1.66 44.25
N ASN A 551 3.09 0.50 44.75
CA ASN A 551 4.51 0.19 44.91
C ASN A 551 5.23 0.13 43.55
N ALA A 552 4.67 -0.54 42.54
CA ALA A 552 5.24 -0.61 41.20
C ALA A 552 5.44 0.78 40.60
N LEU A 553 4.44 1.65 40.68
CA LEU A 553 4.51 3.00 40.16
C LEU A 553 5.50 3.90 40.94
N GLN A 554 5.59 3.74 42.27
CA GLN A 554 6.54 4.47 43.08
C GLN A 554 7.99 4.07 42.75
N GLU A 555 8.26 2.75 42.68
CA GLU A 555 9.57 2.23 42.30
C GLU A 555 9.94 2.66 40.87
N LEU A 556 9.01 2.60 39.91
CA LEU A 556 9.23 3.03 38.54
C LEU A 556 9.51 4.55 38.44
N ARG A 557 8.71 5.39 39.13
CA ARG A 557 8.95 6.86 39.17
C ARG A 557 10.34 7.16 39.68
N ARG A 558 10.75 6.52 40.77
CA ARG A 558 12.09 6.66 41.33
C ARG A 558 13.19 6.25 40.35
N ALA A 559 12.98 5.13 39.62
CA ALA A 559 13.93 4.70 38.61
C ALA A 559 14.08 5.71 37.46
N VAL A 560 12.98 6.27 36.99
CA VAL A 560 12.96 7.26 35.90
C VAL A 560 13.60 8.60 36.37
N GLU A 561 13.25 9.10 37.55
CA GLU A 561 13.79 10.34 38.11
C GLU A 561 15.30 10.26 38.37
N ASN A 562 15.78 9.14 38.91
CA ASN A 562 17.20 8.90 39.17
C ASN A 562 17.98 8.41 37.94
N ARG A 563 17.31 8.21 36.78
CA ARG A 563 17.89 7.66 35.55
C ARG A 563 18.54 6.29 35.77
N ASP A 564 17.96 5.47 36.63
CA ASP A 564 18.44 4.14 37.00
C ASP A 564 17.77 3.04 36.14
N LYS A 565 18.48 2.63 35.08
CA LYS A 565 18.01 1.54 34.20
C LYS A 565 17.92 0.19 34.91
N ALA A 566 18.84 -0.09 35.86
CA ALA A 566 18.83 -1.36 36.56
C ALA A 566 17.62 -1.48 37.48
N LEU A 567 17.28 -0.44 38.21
CA LEU A 567 16.04 -0.39 39.01
C LEU A 567 14.80 -0.50 38.13
N ALA A 568 14.77 0.19 36.97
CA ALA A 568 13.64 0.09 36.04
C ALA A 568 13.42 -1.35 35.54
N ASN A 569 14.50 -2.06 35.18
CA ASN A 569 14.43 -3.47 34.80
C ASN A 569 13.94 -4.35 35.97
N ALA A 570 14.46 -4.13 37.18
CA ALA A 570 14.01 -4.87 38.37
C ALA A 570 12.51 -4.68 38.64
N VAL A 571 11.98 -3.47 38.41
CA VAL A 571 10.53 -3.20 38.50
C VAL A 571 9.75 -4.03 37.49
N LEU A 572 10.21 -4.08 36.23
CA LEU A 572 9.55 -4.89 35.20
C LEU A 572 9.59 -6.39 35.54
N HIS A 573 10.73 -6.92 35.97
CA HIS A 573 10.85 -8.33 36.38
C HIS A 573 9.96 -8.69 37.58
N LYS A 574 9.78 -7.76 38.50
CA LYS A 574 8.98 -7.99 39.72
C LYS A 574 7.48 -7.93 39.46
N TRP A 575 7.02 -7.00 38.63
CA TRP A 575 5.61 -6.64 38.52
C TRP A 575 4.94 -7.05 37.20
N VAL A 576 5.73 -7.36 36.16
CA VAL A 576 5.19 -7.81 34.87
C VAL A 576 5.35 -9.31 34.75
N GLU A 577 4.24 -10.04 34.82
CA GLU A 577 4.19 -11.51 34.72
C GLU A 577 4.87 -11.97 33.42
N ALA A 578 5.74 -12.99 33.52
CA ALA A 578 6.50 -13.60 32.43
C ALA A 578 7.59 -12.71 31.77
N TYR A 579 7.93 -11.58 32.33
CA TYR A 579 9.14 -10.85 31.93
C TYR A 579 10.31 -11.38 32.77
N SER A 580 11.03 -12.38 32.27
CA SER A 580 12.24 -12.94 32.89
C SER A 580 13.39 -12.98 31.90
N GLU A 581 14.64 -12.86 32.39
CA GLU A 581 15.85 -13.04 31.56
C GLU A 581 15.94 -14.47 30.98
N GLU A 582 15.43 -15.48 31.68
CA GLU A 582 15.31 -16.85 31.17
C GLU A 582 14.44 -16.95 29.92
N THR A 583 13.45 -16.08 29.75
CA THR A 583 12.64 -16.02 28.51
C THR A 583 13.44 -15.40 27.35
N ARG A 584 14.49 -14.65 27.64
CA ARG A 584 15.47 -14.14 26.66
C ARG A 584 16.40 -15.25 26.17
N GLU A 585 16.93 -16.05 27.07
CA GLU A 585 17.85 -17.17 26.77
C GLU A 585 17.16 -18.35 26.07
N THR A 586 15.88 -18.65 26.39
CA THR A 586 15.11 -19.70 25.69
C THR A 586 14.71 -19.29 24.28
N ALA A 587 14.49 -18.00 24.01
CA ALA A 587 14.30 -17.50 22.64
C ALA A 587 15.58 -17.59 21.79
N GLU A 588 16.75 -17.56 22.42
CA GLU A 588 18.05 -17.75 21.77
C GLU A 588 18.41 -19.24 21.61
N ALA A 589 17.96 -20.10 22.52
CA ALA A 589 18.22 -21.55 22.48
C ALA A 589 17.35 -22.30 21.45
N ASP A 590 16.15 -21.82 21.15
CA ASP A 590 15.31 -22.36 20.07
C ASP A 590 15.81 -21.96 18.66
N VAL A 591 16.87 -21.15 18.56
CA VAL A 591 17.49 -20.65 17.32
C VAL A 591 18.81 -21.39 17.02
N SER A 592 19.36 -22.16 17.93
CA SER A 592 20.55 -23.01 17.75
C SER A 592 20.17 -24.46 17.42
#